data_1435a441f7d8a6f4397896ab9f63f666
#
_entry.id   1435a441f7d8a6f4397896ab9f63f666
#
_cell.length_a   1.000
_cell.length_b   1.000
_cell.length_c   1.000
_cell.angle_alpha   90.00
_cell.angle_beta   90.00
_cell.angle_gamma   90.00
#
_symmetry.space_group_name_H-M   'P 1'
#
loop_
_entity.id
_entity.type
_entity.pdbx_description
1 polymer ?
#
loop_
_entity_poly.entity_id
_entity_poly.type
_entity_poly.pdbx_seq_one_letter_code
_entity_poly.pdbx_strand_id
1 'polypeptide(L)'
;MGVTMVKNSTMINEDYLRGIRKITSKDLDINEMENILIEIFQCGIDLSKAYCEAIKKSKEDERIRNINNNIWKYDKGYVDFSNCKAIVNDSEIEIGYIAARILKILVNHKGNPVNREMLLDQIWGEDVEVSYRIIDTHISRLKRKLYLDDSIVSVRNIGYKLK
;
A
#
# COMPACT_ATOMS: atom_id res chain seq x y z
N MET A 1 -11.73 -12.13 -3.89
CA MET A 1 -12.76 -11.66 -2.93
C MET A 1 -13.54 -10.43 -3.44
N GLY A 2 -13.80 -10.31 -4.76
CA GLY A 2 -14.46 -9.14 -5.36
C GLY A 2 -15.94 -9.31 -5.71
N VAL A 3 -16.52 -10.50 -5.46
CA VAL A 3 -17.88 -10.81 -5.97
C VAL A 3 -19.00 -10.48 -4.98
N THR A 4 -18.70 -10.34 -3.69
CA THR A 4 -19.75 -10.12 -2.66
C THR A 4 -20.17 -8.64 -2.55
N MET A 5 -19.32 -7.67 -2.86
CA MET A 5 -19.65 -6.24 -2.83
C MET A 5 -20.60 -5.81 -3.96
N VAL A 6 -20.47 -6.40 -5.15
CA VAL A 6 -21.33 -6.07 -6.31
C VAL A 6 -22.77 -6.55 -6.09
N LYS A 7 -22.99 -7.68 -5.42
CA LYS A 7 -24.32 -8.21 -5.14
C LYS A 7 -25.13 -7.31 -4.18
N ASN A 8 -24.50 -6.75 -3.14
CA ASN A 8 -25.21 -5.91 -2.17
C ASN A 8 -25.58 -4.54 -2.74
N SER A 9 -24.73 -3.92 -3.56
CA SER A 9 -25.07 -2.63 -4.20
C SER A 9 -26.18 -2.78 -5.24
N THR A 10 -26.27 -3.91 -5.93
CA THR A 10 -27.32 -4.20 -6.91
C THR A 10 -28.68 -4.44 -6.22
N MET A 11 -28.71 -5.15 -5.09
CA MET A 11 -29.96 -5.39 -4.32
C MET A 11 -30.54 -4.10 -3.74
N ILE A 12 -29.73 -3.22 -3.17
CA ILE A 12 -30.18 -1.93 -2.61
C ILE A 12 -30.74 -1.04 -3.72
N ASN A 13 -30.15 -1.08 -4.91
CA ASN A 13 -30.64 -0.32 -6.08
C ASN A 13 -31.99 -0.83 -6.60
N GLU A 14 -32.27 -2.13 -6.54
CA GLU A 14 -33.54 -2.72 -6.95
C GLU A 14 -34.69 -2.37 -6.00
N ASP A 15 -34.47 -2.37 -4.69
CA ASP A 15 -35.49 -1.99 -3.70
C ASP A 15 -35.82 -0.48 -3.80
N TYR A 16 -34.80 0.36 -4.02
CA TYR A 16 -34.98 1.78 -4.29
C TYR A 16 -35.80 2.02 -5.57
N LEU A 17 -35.42 1.32 -6.66
CA LEU A 17 -36.17 1.41 -7.94
C LEU A 17 -37.59 0.84 -7.84
N ARG A 18 -37.80 -0.18 -7.01
CA ARG A 18 -39.15 -0.73 -6.75
C ARG A 18 -40.03 0.29 -6.01
N GLY A 19 -39.47 0.99 -5.01
CA GLY A 19 -40.14 2.08 -4.30
C GLY A 19 -40.55 3.20 -5.24
N ILE A 20 -39.64 3.67 -6.11
CA ILE A 20 -39.97 4.71 -7.10
C ILE A 20 -41.06 4.26 -8.07
N ARG A 21 -41.04 3.01 -8.56
CA ARG A 21 -42.07 2.46 -9.43
C ARG A 21 -43.45 2.41 -8.77
N LYS A 22 -43.53 2.13 -7.45
CA LYS A 22 -44.78 2.17 -6.69
C LYS A 22 -45.39 3.58 -6.62
N ILE A 23 -44.55 4.61 -6.41
CA ILE A 23 -45.00 6.01 -6.35
C ILE A 23 -45.56 6.50 -7.69
N THR A 24 -45.11 5.98 -8.82
CA THR A 24 -45.55 6.36 -10.16
C THR A 24 -46.81 5.62 -10.61
N SER A 25 -47.32 4.63 -9.85
CA SER A 25 -48.58 3.98 -10.09
C SER A 25 -49.74 4.87 -9.59
N LYS A 26 -50.74 5.15 -10.46
CA LYS A 26 -51.73 6.20 -10.30
C LYS A 26 -52.82 6.04 -9.21
N ASP A 27 -52.77 4.96 -8.39
CA ASP A 27 -53.85 4.60 -7.48
C ASP A 27 -53.40 4.47 -6.01
N LEU A 28 -52.36 5.20 -5.58
CA LEU A 28 -51.87 5.17 -4.20
C LEU A 28 -52.57 6.26 -3.36
N ASP A 29 -53.03 5.87 -2.19
CA ASP A 29 -53.51 6.79 -1.18
C ASP A 29 -52.35 7.58 -0.54
N ILE A 30 -52.63 8.72 0.11
CA ILE A 30 -51.62 9.61 0.70
C ILE A 30 -50.78 8.88 1.77
N ASN A 31 -51.40 8.01 2.59
CA ASN A 31 -50.68 7.26 3.63
C ASN A 31 -49.75 6.20 3.03
N GLU A 32 -50.14 5.55 1.95
CA GLU A 32 -49.30 4.61 1.21
C GLU A 32 -48.09 5.31 0.57
N MET A 33 -48.30 6.52 0.01
CA MET A 33 -47.23 7.35 -0.53
C MET A 33 -46.22 7.78 0.56
N GLU A 34 -46.71 8.22 1.75
CA GLU A 34 -45.83 8.57 2.87
C GLU A 34 -45.00 7.38 3.33
N ASN A 35 -45.57 6.20 3.49
CA ASN A 35 -44.85 5.01 3.86
C ASN A 35 -43.75 4.61 2.86
N ILE A 36 -44.06 4.68 1.56
CA ILE A 36 -43.08 4.38 0.50
C ILE A 36 -41.93 5.41 0.51
N LEU A 37 -42.23 6.69 0.75
CA LEU A 37 -41.22 7.74 0.87
C LEU A 37 -40.31 7.50 2.06
N ILE A 38 -40.85 7.08 3.22
CA ILE A 38 -40.09 6.73 4.40
C ILE A 38 -39.14 5.55 4.09
N GLU A 39 -39.65 4.48 3.45
CA GLU A 39 -38.80 3.32 3.05
C GLU A 39 -37.67 3.75 2.10
N ILE A 40 -37.95 4.57 1.12
CA ILE A 40 -36.91 5.09 0.17
C ILE A 40 -35.88 5.92 0.92
N PHE A 41 -36.33 6.78 1.84
CA PHE A 41 -35.40 7.63 2.61
C PHE A 41 -34.52 6.80 3.55
N GLN A 42 -35.08 5.80 4.22
CA GLN A 42 -34.33 4.87 5.08
C GLN A 42 -33.31 4.07 4.27
N CYS A 43 -33.72 3.55 3.11
CA CYS A 43 -32.83 2.83 2.21
C CYS A 43 -31.64 3.72 1.76
N GLY A 44 -31.88 5.01 1.47
CA GLY A 44 -30.84 5.98 1.15
C GLY A 44 -29.85 6.22 2.30
N ILE A 45 -30.35 6.29 3.54
CA ILE A 45 -29.51 6.45 4.74
C ILE A 45 -28.64 5.22 4.93
N ASP A 46 -29.20 4.02 4.82
CA ASP A 46 -28.46 2.78 5.01
C ASP A 46 -27.41 2.56 3.93
N LEU A 47 -27.70 2.92 2.69
CA LEU A 47 -26.72 2.94 1.59
C LEU A 47 -25.56 3.90 1.87
N SER A 48 -25.87 5.10 2.36
CA SER A 48 -24.87 6.12 2.70
C SER A 48 -23.95 5.63 3.83
N LYS A 49 -24.51 5.00 4.88
CA LYS A 49 -23.73 4.41 5.97
C LYS A 49 -22.82 3.29 5.46
N ALA A 50 -23.36 2.34 4.69
CA ALA A 50 -22.60 1.25 4.11
C ALA A 50 -21.45 1.75 3.23
N TYR A 51 -21.66 2.80 2.44
CA TYR A 51 -20.63 3.43 1.63
C TYR A 51 -19.53 4.08 2.47
N CYS A 52 -19.92 4.82 3.53
CA CYS A 52 -18.96 5.41 4.48
C CYS A 52 -18.11 4.35 5.20
N GLU A 53 -18.70 3.23 5.60
CA GLU A 53 -17.98 2.12 6.23
C GLU A 53 -17.02 1.45 5.25
N ALA A 54 -17.42 1.25 3.99
CA ALA A 54 -16.57 0.70 2.95
C ALA A 54 -15.36 1.60 2.68
N ILE A 55 -15.54 2.92 2.64
CA ILE A 55 -14.44 3.89 2.48
C ILE A 55 -13.48 3.83 3.68
N LYS A 56 -14.01 3.80 4.91
CA LYS A 56 -13.18 3.71 6.12
C LYS A 56 -12.33 2.45 6.11
N LYS A 57 -12.94 1.30 5.78
CA LYS A 57 -12.23 0.02 5.68
C LYS A 57 -11.17 0.04 4.60
N SER A 58 -11.47 0.58 3.42
CA SER A 58 -10.49 0.71 2.32
C SER A 58 -9.28 1.56 2.71
N LYS A 59 -9.50 2.69 3.41
CA LYS A 59 -8.42 3.54 3.92
C LYS A 59 -7.57 2.85 4.97
N GLU A 60 -8.19 2.05 5.85
CA GLU A 60 -7.47 1.30 6.87
C GLU A 60 -6.64 0.16 6.24
N ASP A 61 -7.21 -0.57 5.28
CA ASP A 61 -6.49 -1.60 4.51
C ASP A 61 -5.30 -1.01 3.72
N GLU A 62 -5.44 0.22 3.22
CA GLU A 62 -4.34 0.94 2.55
C GLU A 62 -3.26 1.38 3.55
N ARG A 63 -3.64 1.87 4.73
CA ARG A 63 -2.70 2.19 5.81
C ARG A 63 -1.91 0.96 6.25
N ILE A 64 -2.58 -0.17 6.49
CA ILE A 64 -1.93 -1.42 6.89
C ILE A 64 -0.98 -1.91 5.79
N ARG A 65 -1.37 -1.84 4.52
CA ARG A 65 -0.49 -2.16 3.39
C ARG A 65 0.73 -1.25 3.34
N ASN A 66 0.56 0.06 3.54
CA ASN A 66 1.65 1.02 3.54
C ASN A 66 2.62 0.80 4.71
N ILE A 67 2.14 0.45 5.90
CA ILE A 67 2.97 0.07 7.04
C ILE A 67 3.76 -1.20 6.71
N ASN A 68 3.09 -2.24 6.19
CA ASN A 68 3.74 -3.50 5.85
C ASN A 68 4.78 -3.35 4.72
N ASN A 69 4.53 -2.47 3.74
CA ASN A 69 5.47 -2.19 2.64
C ASN A 69 6.68 -1.33 3.08
N ASN A 70 6.62 -0.71 4.24
CA ASN A 70 7.70 0.13 4.77
C ASN A 70 8.55 -0.57 5.84
N ILE A 71 8.17 -1.77 6.27
CA ILE A 71 8.93 -2.58 7.22
C ILE A 71 9.43 -3.84 6.53
N TRP A 72 10.75 -4.03 6.51
CA TRP A 72 11.39 -5.24 6.04
C TRP A 72 12.02 -6.01 7.19
N LYS A 73 11.58 -7.25 7.39
CA LYS A 73 12.08 -8.15 8.42
C LYS A 73 13.11 -9.13 7.84
N TYR A 74 14.14 -9.41 8.59
CA TYR A 74 15.18 -10.39 8.28
C TYR A 74 15.69 -11.07 9.57
N ASP A 75 16.62 -11.99 9.47
CA ASP A 75 17.08 -12.84 10.58
C ASP A 75 17.67 -12.08 11.80
N LYS A 76 18.26 -10.90 11.59
CA LYS A 76 18.87 -10.08 12.66
C LYS A 76 17.95 -9.00 13.22
N GLY A 77 16.77 -8.79 12.62
CA GLY A 77 15.85 -7.74 13.06
C GLY A 77 14.93 -7.22 11.96
N TYR A 78 14.70 -5.92 11.95
CA TYR A 78 13.88 -5.27 10.92
C TYR A 78 14.36 -3.87 10.57
N VAL A 79 14.00 -3.42 9.39
CA VAL A 79 14.25 -2.06 8.90
C VAL A 79 12.92 -1.35 8.69
N ASP A 80 12.79 -0.15 9.26
CA ASP A 80 11.70 0.79 9.00
C ASP A 80 12.19 1.84 7.98
N PHE A 81 11.72 1.68 6.75
CA PHE A 81 12.08 2.59 5.65
C PHE A 81 11.45 3.97 5.78
N SER A 82 10.33 4.12 6.52
CA SER A 82 9.67 5.41 6.73
C SER A 82 10.49 6.32 7.63
N ASN A 83 11.08 5.74 8.67
CA ASN A 83 11.87 6.46 9.67
C ASN A 83 13.38 6.37 9.43
N CYS A 84 13.82 5.65 8.38
CA CYS A 84 15.24 5.38 8.08
C CYS A 84 16.00 4.77 9.28
N LYS A 85 15.34 3.88 10.01
CA LYS A 85 15.85 3.21 11.20
C LYS A 85 15.82 1.70 11.05
N ALA A 86 16.68 1.01 11.76
CA ALA A 86 16.68 -0.43 11.87
C ALA A 86 16.79 -0.83 13.35
N ILE A 87 16.14 -1.93 13.70
CA ILE A 87 16.39 -2.64 14.95
C ILE A 87 17.18 -3.89 14.60
N VAL A 88 18.38 -4.01 15.15
CA VAL A 88 19.30 -5.11 14.87
C VAL A 88 19.84 -5.65 16.19
N ASN A 89 19.57 -6.91 16.49
CA ASN A 89 19.93 -7.52 17.77
C ASN A 89 19.48 -6.64 18.96
N ASP A 90 18.22 -6.22 18.95
CA ASP A 90 17.55 -5.35 19.95
C ASP A 90 18.16 -3.95 20.10
N SER A 91 19.03 -3.53 19.19
CA SER A 91 19.62 -2.18 19.19
C SER A 91 19.08 -1.34 18.04
N GLU A 92 18.69 -0.10 18.31
CA GLU A 92 18.25 0.84 17.28
C GLU A 92 19.45 1.44 16.56
N ILE A 93 19.42 1.42 15.24
CA ILE A 93 20.47 1.92 14.34
C ILE A 93 19.85 2.86 13.31
N GLU A 94 20.39 4.05 13.18
CA GLU A 94 20.04 4.98 12.11
C GLU A 94 20.81 4.60 10.82
N ILE A 95 20.09 4.43 9.69
CA ILE A 95 20.68 3.98 8.44
C ILE A 95 20.86 5.09 7.39
N GLY A 96 20.28 6.24 7.59
CA GLY A 96 20.32 7.36 6.64
C GLY A 96 19.41 7.14 5.41
N TYR A 97 18.88 8.25 4.90
CA TYR A 97 17.84 8.24 3.86
C TYR A 97 18.25 7.54 2.57
N ILE A 98 19.42 7.87 2.01
CA ILE A 98 19.91 7.27 0.76
C ILE A 98 20.11 5.75 0.91
N ALA A 99 20.72 5.33 2.01
CA ALA A 99 20.95 3.92 2.29
C ALA A 99 19.62 3.16 2.46
N ALA A 100 18.63 3.75 3.11
CA ALA A 100 17.28 3.19 3.25
C ALA A 100 16.60 3.01 1.89
N ARG A 101 16.71 4.00 0.98
CA ARG A 101 16.17 3.91 -0.40
C ARG A 101 16.84 2.82 -1.20
N ILE A 102 18.17 2.73 -1.18
CA ILE A 102 18.92 1.66 -1.85
C ILE A 102 18.45 0.30 -1.36
N LEU A 103 18.38 0.10 -0.04
CA LEU A 103 17.94 -1.17 0.53
C LEU A 103 16.51 -1.49 0.15
N LYS A 104 15.60 -0.53 0.15
CA LYS A 104 14.19 -0.72 -0.26
C LYS A 104 14.09 -1.19 -1.71
N ILE A 105 14.89 -0.62 -2.62
CA ILE A 105 14.94 -1.06 -4.01
C ILE A 105 15.42 -2.52 -4.09
N LEU A 106 16.48 -2.88 -3.36
CA LEU A 106 16.98 -4.26 -3.33
C LEU A 106 15.98 -5.24 -2.75
N VAL A 107 15.22 -4.85 -1.72
CA VAL A 107 14.14 -5.65 -1.12
C VAL A 107 13.00 -5.88 -2.12
N ASN A 108 12.60 -4.84 -2.85
CA ASN A 108 11.55 -4.95 -3.87
C ASN A 108 11.96 -5.85 -5.05
N HIS A 109 13.27 -5.99 -5.30
CA HIS A 109 13.84 -6.85 -6.35
C HIS A 109 14.51 -8.10 -5.75
N LYS A 110 14.12 -8.51 -4.55
CA LYS A 110 14.73 -9.67 -3.87
C LYS A 110 14.80 -10.88 -4.81
N GLY A 111 15.97 -11.51 -4.84
CA GLY A 111 16.24 -12.65 -5.74
C GLY A 111 16.74 -12.25 -7.14
N ASN A 112 16.59 -11.00 -7.57
CA ASN A 112 17.05 -10.50 -8.87
C ASN A 112 18.18 -9.49 -8.72
N PRO A 113 19.13 -9.44 -9.66
CA PRO A 113 20.17 -8.41 -9.65
C PRO A 113 19.61 -7.05 -10.07
N VAL A 114 20.02 -6.00 -9.38
CA VAL A 114 19.72 -4.60 -9.67
C VAL A 114 20.99 -3.94 -10.15
N ASN A 115 20.95 -3.27 -11.32
CA ASN A 115 22.12 -2.59 -11.85
C ASN A 115 22.37 -1.24 -11.13
N ARG A 116 23.60 -0.73 -11.21
CA ARG A 116 24.00 0.52 -10.54
C ARG A 116 23.31 1.74 -11.13
N GLU A 117 23.12 1.76 -12.42
CA GLU A 117 22.41 2.81 -13.15
C GLU A 117 20.98 2.95 -12.66
N MET A 118 20.22 1.86 -12.63
CA MET A 118 18.85 1.83 -12.07
C MET A 118 18.81 2.36 -10.62
N LEU A 119 19.81 2.03 -9.78
CA LEU A 119 19.89 2.55 -8.42
C LEU A 119 20.11 4.06 -8.40
N LEU A 120 20.98 4.59 -9.30
CA LEU A 120 21.22 6.01 -9.41
C LEU A 120 19.97 6.76 -9.88
N ASP A 121 19.37 6.32 -10.97
CA ASP A 121 18.21 6.97 -11.60
C ASP A 121 17.02 7.03 -10.63
N GLN A 122 16.74 5.94 -9.92
CA GLN A 122 15.64 5.90 -8.95
C GLN A 122 15.87 6.76 -7.70
N ILE A 123 17.12 7.07 -7.36
CA ILE A 123 17.45 7.81 -6.13
C ILE A 123 17.73 9.29 -6.40
N TRP A 124 18.47 9.60 -7.45
CA TRP A 124 18.88 10.97 -7.79
C TRP A 124 18.20 11.53 -9.04
N GLY A 125 17.59 10.70 -9.89
CA GLY A 125 17.04 11.09 -11.19
C GLY A 125 18.06 10.96 -12.33
N GLU A 126 17.56 10.99 -13.57
CA GLU A 126 18.35 10.74 -14.78
C GLU A 126 19.35 11.89 -15.11
N ASP A 127 19.06 13.12 -14.64
CA ASP A 127 19.83 14.33 -14.98
C ASP A 127 21.01 14.62 -14.03
N VAL A 128 21.27 13.73 -13.05
CA VAL A 128 22.28 13.98 -12.01
C VAL A 128 23.54 13.15 -12.27
N GLU A 129 24.63 13.82 -12.61
CA GLU A 129 25.95 13.19 -12.74
C GLU A 129 26.53 12.79 -11.37
N VAL A 130 26.23 11.57 -10.93
CA VAL A 130 26.76 10.98 -9.69
C VAL A 130 27.58 9.74 -10.01
N SER A 131 28.76 9.62 -9.42
CA SER A 131 29.60 8.44 -9.60
C SER A 131 28.97 7.18 -9.00
N TYR A 132 29.02 6.04 -9.69
CA TYR A 132 28.62 4.71 -9.19
C TYR A 132 29.25 4.34 -7.84
N ARG A 133 30.43 4.88 -7.51
CA ARG A 133 31.09 4.66 -6.22
C ARG A 133 30.26 5.07 -5.01
N ILE A 134 29.30 5.99 -5.18
CA ILE A 134 28.41 6.40 -4.08
C ILE A 134 27.51 5.23 -3.68
N ILE A 135 27.00 4.47 -4.65
CA ILE A 135 26.21 3.25 -4.40
C ILE A 135 27.04 2.22 -3.64
N ASP A 136 28.26 1.95 -4.13
CA ASP A 136 29.16 0.96 -3.51
C ASP A 136 29.48 1.36 -2.05
N THR A 137 29.63 2.66 -1.78
CA THR A 137 29.86 3.18 -0.41
C THR A 137 28.64 2.95 0.49
N HIS A 138 27.44 3.25 0.01
CA HIS A 138 26.22 3.04 0.80
C HIS A 138 25.95 1.55 1.04
N ILE A 139 26.14 0.71 0.04
CA ILE A 139 26.01 -0.75 0.17
C ILE A 139 26.99 -1.31 1.18
N SER A 140 28.26 -0.89 1.12
CA SER A 140 29.29 -1.33 2.09
C SER A 140 28.92 -0.94 3.53
N ARG A 141 28.40 0.29 3.73
CA ARG A 141 27.94 0.74 5.05
C ARG A 141 26.72 -0.04 5.53
N LEU A 142 25.73 -0.29 4.65
CA LEU A 142 24.55 -1.09 4.96
C LEU A 142 24.93 -2.50 5.39
N LYS A 143 25.77 -3.19 4.61
CA LYS A 143 26.24 -4.54 4.92
C LYS A 143 26.84 -4.61 6.32
N ARG A 144 27.73 -3.69 6.65
CA ARG A 144 28.38 -3.63 7.96
C ARG A 144 27.41 -3.29 9.09
N LYS A 145 26.52 -2.27 8.90
CA LYS A 145 25.60 -1.82 9.95
C LYS A 145 24.50 -2.83 10.25
N LEU A 146 24.01 -3.51 9.22
CA LEU A 146 22.85 -4.41 9.31
C LEU A 146 23.25 -5.90 9.25
N TYR A 147 24.57 -6.21 9.26
CA TYR A 147 25.06 -7.58 9.13
C TYR A 147 24.53 -8.32 7.90
N LEU A 148 24.50 -7.63 6.74
CA LEU A 148 23.95 -8.14 5.48
C LEU A 148 25.06 -8.64 4.51
N ASP A 149 26.24 -8.99 4.98
CA ASP A 149 27.38 -9.38 4.14
C ASP A 149 27.07 -10.59 3.26
N ASP A 150 26.37 -11.58 3.80
CA ASP A 150 25.95 -12.78 3.07
C ASP A 150 24.65 -12.59 2.28
N SER A 151 23.84 -11.61 2.65
CA SER A 151 22.52 -11.34 2.05
C SER A 151 22.63 -10.46 0.81
N ILE A 152 23.44 -9.39 0.84
CA ILE A 152 23.68 -8.52 -0.31
C ILE A 152 24.96 -8.96 -1.01
N VAL A 153 24.84 -9.49 -2.21
CA VAL A 153 25.98 -9.95 -3.02
C VAL A 153 26.20 -9.03 -4.21
N SER A 154 27.48 -8.81 -4.56
CA SER A 154 27.85 -8.11 -5.78
C SER A 154 27.73 -9.07 -6.96
N VAL A 155 27.07 -8.60 -8.03
CA VAL A 155 26.97 -9.30 -9.30
C VAL A 155 27.90 -8.60 -10.30
N ARG A 156 28.93 -9.33 -10.77
CA ARG A 156 29.98 -8.78 -11.64
C ARG A 156 29.38 -8.13 -12.88
N ASN A 157 29.83 -6.92 -13.19
CA ASN A 157 29.43 -6.08 -14.33
C ASN A 157 27.93 -5.67 -14.34
N ILE A 158 27.17 -5.97 -13.29
CA ILE A 158 25.74 -5.60 -13.17
C ILE A 158 25.55 -4.65 -11.99
N GLY A 159 25.69 -5.13 -10.77
CA GLY A 159 25.37 -4.34 -9.59
C GLY A 159 25.25 -5.21 -8.35
N TYR A 160 24.10 -5.17 -7.73
CA TYR A 160 23.86 -5.86 -6.46
C TYR A 160 22.59 -6.69 -6.48
N LYS A 161 22.56 -7.75 -5.69
CA LYS A 161 21.43 -8.64 -5.50
C LYS A 161 21.22 -8.90 -4.01
N LEU A 162 20.02 -8.78 -3.52
CA LEU A 162 19.57 -9.30 -2.24
C LEU A 162 19.08 -10.75 -2.44
N LYS A 163 19.62 -11.68 -1.68
CA LYS A 163 19.25 -13.11 -1.71
C LYS A 163 17.89 -13.36 -1.06
#